data_b868e0f510d705db8ad0c2f3f6af44a0
#
_entry.id   b868e0f510d705db8ad0c2f3f6af44a0
#
_cell.length_a   1.000
_cell.length_b   1.000
_cell.length_c   1.000
_cell.angle_alpha   90.00
_cell.angle_beta   90.00
_cell.angle_gamma   90.00
#
_symmetry.space_group_name_H-M   'P 1'
#
loop_
_entity.id
_entity.type
_entity.pdbx_description
1 polymer ?
#
loop_
_entity_poly.entity_id
_entity_poly.type
_entity_poly.pdbx_seq_one_letter_code
_entity_poly.pdbx_strand_id
1 'polypeptide(L)'
;MDEYENLDLIGNARSDSVIYDLPPQRTGKRGRPALHGKKLSIQDEFTLSDEKIGDYYMAVRHVLTNIFGKRTVLAYVTSADKAAGSRRLFFSTVFPEQLQVFCAWQEKSPLNQTGSSRMQFIPLILYAFRWPIEVSYYEQKTFWSLCSYMVRSRKV
;
A
#
# COMPACT_ATOMS: atom_id res chain seq x y z
N MET A 1 6.67 -20.82 -6.10
CA MET A 1 6.76 -19.33 -6.25
C MET A 1 6.98 -18.70 -4.87
N ASP A 2 7.96 -19.26 -4.16
CA ASP A 2 8.23 -18.91 -2.75
C ASP A 2 9.70 -18.48 -2.57
N GLU A 3 10.30 -17.93 -3.66
CA GLU A 3 11.69 -17.45 -3.63
C GLU A 3 11.88 -16.13 -2.88
N TYR A 4 10.79 -15.45 -2.48
CA TYR A 4 10.84 -14.12 -1.84
C TYR A 4 10.01 -14.05 -0.57
N GLU A 5 10.13 -15.03 0.30
CA GLU A 5 9.42 -15.06 1.60
C GLU A 5 9.71 -13.83 2.48
N ASN A 6 10.84 -13.17 2.26
CA ASN A 6 11.31 -12.01 3.04
C ASN A 6 11.11 -10.66 2.34
N LEU A 7 10.40 -10.61 1.20
CA LEU A 7 10.14 -9.37 0.50
C LEU A 7 8.72 -8.87 0.78
N ASP A 8 8.63 -7.71 1.35
CA ASP A 8 7.38 -6.99 1.53
C ASP A 8 7.23 -5.88 0.49
N LEU A 9 5.99 -5.69 0.02
CA LEU A 9 5.68 -4.75 -1.03
C LEU A 9 4.59 -3.78 -0.58
N ILE A 10 4.84 -2.49 -0.85
CA ILE A 10 3.83 -1.45 -0.78
C ILE A 10 3.80 -0.77 -2.15
N GLY A 11 2.65 -0.73 -2.78
CA GLY A 11 2.56 -0.18 -4.14
C GLY A 11 1.21 0.39 -4.50
N ASN A 12 1.24 1.35 -5.42
CA ASN A 12 0.03 1.86 -6.05
C ASN A 12 -0.55 0.81 -6.99
N ALA A 13 -1.85 0.65 -6.97
CA ALA A 13 -2.58 -0.26 -7.83
C ALA A 13 -3.51 0.52 -8.77
N ARG A 14 -3.86 -0.08 -9.88
CA ARG A 14 -4.86 0.48 -10.78
C ARG A 14 -6.23 0.47 -10.12
N SER A 15 -7.01 1.49 -10.36
CA SER A 15 -8.37 1.61 -9.81
C SER A 15 -9.34 0.53 -10.31
N ASP A 16 -9.03 -0.12 -11.44
CA ASP A 16 -9.77 -1.23 -12.02
C ASP A 16 -9.31 -2.62 -11.52
N SER A 17 -8.35 -2.67 -10.60
CA SER A 17 -7.86 -3.91 -10.05
C SER A 17 -8.98 -4.70 -9.36
N VAL A 18 -9.03 -5.99 -9.66
CA VAL A 18 -10.05 -6.88 -9.09
C VAL A 18 -9.63 -7.29 -7.67
N ILE A 19 -10.48 -6.95 -6.72
CA ILE A 19 -10.33 -7.26 -5.30
C ILE A 19 -11.53 -8.07 -4.79
N TYR A 20 -11.23 -9.00 -3.89
CA TYR A 20 -12.21 -9.87 -3.27
C TYR A 20 -12.12 -9.78 -1.75
N ASP A 21 -13.24 -9.96 -1.11
CA ASP A 21 -13.31 -10.16 0.34
C ASP A 21 -12.67 -11.48 0.73
N LEU A 22 -12.36 -11.63 2.01
CA LEU A 22 -11.87 -12.90 2.54
C LEU A 22 -12.93 -14.01 2.35
N PRO A 23 -12.50 -15.27 2.16
CA PRO A 23 -13.43 -16.37 2.01
C PRO A 23 -14.28 -16.51 3.28
N PRO A 24 -15.56 -16.84 3.15
CA PRO A 24 -16.43 -17.09 4.30
C PRO A 24 -15.91 -18.28 5.10
N GLN A 25 -16.20 -18.28 6.40
CA GLN A 25 -15.87 -19.42 7.27
C GLN A 25 -16.50 -20.72 6.75
N ARG A 26 -15.76 -21.81 6.90
CA ARG A 26 -16.22 -23.13 6.47
C ARG A 26 -17.49 -23.51 7.24
N THR A 27 -18.56 -23.77 6.52
CA THR A 27 -19.87 -24.14 7.09
C THR A 27 -20.00 -25.62 7.43
N GLY A 28 -18.98 -26.46 7.18
CA GLY A 28 -19.07 -27.92 7.36
C GLY A 28 -19.93 -28.64 6.34
N LYS A 29 -20.61 -27.93 5.45
CA LYS A 29 -21.45 -28.54 4.39
C LYS A 29 -20.60 -29.18 3.31
N ARG A 30 -21.15 -30.24 2.67
CA ARG A 30 -20.49 -30.94 1.56
C ARG A 30 -20.35 -29.99 0.37
N GLY A 31 -19.12 -29.82 -0.13
CA GLY A 31 -18.80 -28.98 -1.27
C GLY A 31 -17.37 -28.45 -1.24
N ARG A 32 -16.90 -27.93 -2.38
CA ARG A 32 -15.58 -27.27 -2.44
C ARG A 32 -15.64 -25.93 -1.69
N PRO A 33 -14.73 -25.67 -0.76
CA PRO A 33 -14.67 -24.38 -0.08
C PRO A 33 -14.48 -23.23 -1.08
N ALA A 34 -15.13 -22.10 -0.81
CA ALA A 34 -14.91 -20.88 -1.59
C ALA A 34 -13.45 -20.41 -1.44
N LEU A 35 -12.82 -20.04 -2.55
CA LEU A 35 -11.44 -19.55 -2.56
C LEU A 35 -11.34 -18.07 -2.15
N HIS A 36 -12.40 -17.32 -2.38
CA HIS A 36 -12.51 -15.88 -2.06
C HIS A 36 -13.96 -15.55 -1.75
N GLY A 37 -14.19 -14.40 -1.12
CA GLY A 37 -15.51 -13.86 -0.86
C GLY A 37 -16.07 -13.07 -2.04
N LYS A 38 -16.93 -12.11 -1.74
CA LYS A 38 -17.55 -11.21 -2.72
C LYS A 38 -16.51 -10.34 -3.41
N LYS A 39 -16.70 -10.03 -4.69
CA LYS A 39 -15.93 -9.00 -5.38
C LYS A 39 -16.26 -7.64 -4.76
N LEU A 40 -15.21 -6.86 -4.44
CA LEU A 40 -15.34 -5.56 -3.81
C LEU A 40 -15.20 -4.44 -4.84
N SER A 41 -16.01 -3.39 -4.67
CA SER A 41 -15.88 -2.12 -5.39
C SER A 41 -15.11 -1.12 -4.52
N ILE A 42 -14.15 -0.41 -5.11
CA ILE A 42 -13.38 0.63 -4.43
C ILE A 42 -14.30 1.78 -4.00
N GLN A 43 -15.38 2.03 -4.76
CA GLN A 43 -16.28 3.15 -4.53
C GLN A 43 -17.25 2.89 -3.37
N ASP A 44 -17.80 1.67 -3.29
CA ASP A 44 -18.95 1.40 -2.43
C ASP A 44 -18.58 0.64 -1.15
N GLU A 45 -17.59 -0.22 -1.21
CA GLU A 45 -17.30 -1.19 -0.14
C GLU A 45 -16.22 -0.73 0.85
N PHE A 46 -15.63 0.46 0.64
CA PHE A 46 -14.61 1.03 1.51
C PHE A 46 -15.15 2.26 2.24
N THR A 47 -15.34 2.13 3.55
CA THR A 47 -15.74 3.23 4.41
C THR A 47 -14.51 4.08 4.74
N LEU A 48 -14.48 5.30 4.21
CA LEU A 48 -13.42 6.24 4.48
C LEU A 48 -13.45 6.72 5.94
N SER A 49 -12.28 7.05 6.48
CA SER A 49 -12.13 7.62 7.82
C SER A 49 -12.97 8.91 8.00
N ASP A 50 -13.37 9.18 9.23
CA ASP A 50 -14.12 10.41 9.53
C ASP A 50 -13.26 11.66 9.45
N GLU A 51 -12.00 11.55 9.85
CA GLU A 51 -11.01 12.62 9.80
C GLU A 51 -10.00 12.41 8.69
N LYS A 52 -9.45 13.51 8.16
CA LYS A 52 -8.33 13.48 7.24
C LYS A 52 -7.05 13.06 7.96
N ILE A 53 -6.28 12.21 7.31
CA ILE A 53 -4.93 11.86 7.70
C ILE A 53 -4.00 12.51 6.68
N GLY A 54 -3.37 13.64 7.07
CA GLY A 54 -2.77 14.55 6.11
C GLY A 54 -3.85 15.21 5.25
N ASP A 55 -3.72 15.12 3.95
CA ASP A 55 -4.65 15.74 2.98
C ASP A 55 -5.77 14.79 2.49
N TYR A 56 -5.80 13.55 2.98
CA TYR A 56 -6.65 12.50 2.43
C TYR A 56 -7.49 11.81 3.50
N TYR A 57 -8.71 11.43 3.12
CA TYR A 57 -9.48 10.40 3.80
C TYR A 57 -8.96 9.03 3.39
N MET A 58 -8.92 8.09 4.31
CA MET A 58 -8.33 6.77 4.09
C MET A 58 -9.24 5.67 4.58
N ALA A 59 -9.20 4.54 3.90
CA ALA A 59 -9.80 3.29 4.35
C ALA A 59 -8.80 2.15 4.19
N VAL A 60 -8.88 1.16 5.07
CA VAL A 60 -8.06 -0.05 4.99
C VAL A 60 -8.91 -1.28 5.17
N ARG A 61 -8.62 -2.33 4.40
CA ARG A 61 -9.31 -3.61 4.51
C ARG A 61 -8.39 -4.75 4.09
N HIS A 62 -8.54 -5.90 4.77
CA HIS A 62 -7.93 -7.15 4.33
C HIS A 62 -8.66 -7.68 3.10
N VAL A 63 -7.92 -7.98 2.05
CA VAL A 63 -8.49 -8.43 0.78
C VAL A 63 -7.65 -9.54 0.16
N LEU A 64 -8.25 -10.23 -0.80
CA LEU A 64 -7.58 -11.11 -1.73
C LEU A 64 -7.59 -10.49 -3.12
N THR A 65 -6.51 -10.69 -3.86
CA THR A 65 -6.39 -10.24 -5.25
C THR A 65 -5.61 -11.26 -6.07
N ASN A 66 -5.93 -11.36 -7.34
CA ASN A 66 -5.24 -12.26 -8.26
C ASN A 66 -3.75 -11.93 -8.41
N ILE A 67 -3.34 -10.69 -8.12
CA ILE A 67 -1.95 -10.24 -8.22
C ILE A 67 -1.06 -11.00 -7.22
N PHE A 68 -1.55 -11.21 -6.00
CA PHE A 68 -0.82 -11.87 -4.91
C PHE A 68 -1.27 -13.32 -4.67
N GLY A 69 -2.03 -13.88 -5.60
CA GLY A 69 -2.51 -15.26 -5.52
C GLY A 69 -3.43 -15.49 -4.32
N LYS A 70 -3.03 -16.41 -3.40
CA LYS A 70 -3.80 -16.74 -2.20
C LYS A 70 -3.40 -15.93 -0.97
N ARG A 71 -2.39 -15.07 -1.07
CA ARG A 71 -1.91 -14.26 0.05
C ARG A 71 -2.92 -13.15 0.34
N THR A 72 -3.31 -13.03 1.61
CA THR A 72 -4.08 -11.89 2.08
C THR A 72 -3.19 -10.65 2.10
N VAL A 73 -3.70 -9.54 1.58
CA VAL A 73 -3.01 -8.26 1.57
C VAL A 73 -3.91 -7.17 2.13
N LEU A 74 -3.31 -6.06 2.53
CA LEU A 74 -4.06 -4.86 2.90
C LEU A 74 -4.31 -4.01 1.66
N ALA A 75 -5.57 -3.69 1.42
CA ALA A 75 -5.98 -2.68 0.45
C ALA A 75 -6.21 -1.36 1.17
N TYR A 76 -5.51 -0.33 0.75
CA TYR A 76 -5.69 1.04 1.20
C TYR A 76 -6.39 1.82 0.10
N VAL A 77 -7.46 2.50 0.46
CA VAL A 77 -8.16 3.42 -0.44
C VAL A 77 -8.01 4.82 0.11
N THR A 78 -7.56 5.75 -0.73
CA THR A 78 -7.42 7.15 -0.37
C THR A 78 -8.28 8.02 -1.27
N SER A 79 -8.84 9.09 -0.70
CA SER A 79 -9.59 10.11 -1.44
C SER A 79 -9.37 11.49 -0.84
N ALA A 80 -9.28 12.52 -1.67
CA ALA A 80 -9.22 13.90 -1.21
C ALA A 80 -10.57 14.37 -0.67
N ASP A 81 -11.68 13.82 -1.18
CA ASP A 81 -13.04 14.13 -0.82
C ASP A 81 -13.84 12.87 -0.48
N LYS A 82 -14.74 12.96 0.52
CA LYS A 82 -15.65 11.85 0.87
C LYS A 82 -16.73 11.64 -0.18
N ALA A 83 -17.23 12.72 -0.79
CA ALA A 83 -18.47 12.68 -1.58
C ALA A 83 -18.28 12.34 -3.06
N ALA A 84 -17.19 12.76 -3.70
CA ALA A 84 -17.07 12.66 -5.17
C ALA A 84 -15.64 12.47 -5.66
N GLY A 85 -14.70 12.17 -4.77
CA GLY A 85 -13.30 12.13 -5.11
C GLY A 85 -12.90 10.90 -5.92
N SER A 86 -11.93 11.09 -6.79
CA SER A 86 -11.22 9.97 -7.39
C SER A 86 -10.51 9.18 -6.30
N ARG A 87 -10.89 7.92 -6.12
CA ARG A 87 -10.28 7.03 -5.16
C ARG A 87 -9.03 6.38 -5.75
N ARG A 88 -7.95 6.38 -4.99
CA ARG A 88 -6.72 5.67 -5.33
C ARG A 88 -6.60 4.42 -4.50
N LEU A 89 -6.11 3.36 -5.12
CA LEU A 89 -5.92 2.06 -4.49
C LEU A 89 -4.44 1.77 -4.31
N PHE A 90 -4.08 1.28 -3.12
CA PHE A 90 -2.74 0.79 -2.83
C PHE A 90 -2.84 -0.59 -2.19
N PHE A 91 -1.85 -1.43 -2.44
CA PHE A 91 -1.71 -2.71 -1.77
C PHE A 91 -0.47 -2.72 -0.89
N SER A 92 -0.58 -3.39 0.25
CA SER A 92 0.54 -3.67 1.14
C SER A 92 0.52 -5.13 1.57
N THR A 93 1.67 -5.78 1.49
CA THR A 93 1.89 -7.08 2.11
C THR A 93 2.38 -6.97 3.55
N VAL A 94 2.79 -5.76 3.95
CA VAL A 94 3.21 -5.44 5.33
C VAL A 94 1.97 -5.18 6.17
N PHE A 95 1.86 -5.87 7.29
CA PHE A 95 0.82 -5.62 8.28
C PHE A 95 1.32 -4.64 9.35
N PRO A 96 0.46 -3.73 9.85
CA PRO A 96 0.85 -2.72 10.84
C PRO A 96 1.50 -3.31 12.09
N GLU A 97 1.08 -4.50 12.51
CA GLU A 97 1.65 -5.21 13.67
C GLU A 97 3.14 -5.52 13.48
N GLN A 98 3.57 -5.81 12.27
CA GLN A 98 4.97 -6.08 11.94
C GLN A 98 5.83 -4.82 12.02
N LEU A 99 5.23 -3.65 11.79
CA LEU A 99 5.91 -2.36 11.83
C LEU A 99 6.01 -1.78 13.25
N GLN A 100 5.25 -2.28 14.20
CA GLN A 100 5.32 -1.82 15.61
C GLN A 100 6.72 -2.00 16.20
N VAL A 101 7.40 -3.09 15.85
CA VAL A 101 8.78 -3.34 16.29
C VAL A 101 9.73 -2.28 15.73
N PHE A 102 9.52 -1.84 14.49
CA PHE A 102 10.33 -0.81 13.84
C PHE A 102 10.06 0.58 14.43
N CYS A 103 8.81 0.89 14.76
CA CYS A 103 8.43 2.18 15.35
C CYS A 103 8.87 2.32 16.82
N ALA A 104 8.97 1.23 17.56
CA ALA A 104 9.48 1.25 18.94
C ALA A 104 10.94 1.73 19.04
N TRP A 105 11.72 1.58 17.97
CA TRP A 105 13.10 2.09 17.87
C TRP A 105 13.18 3.61 17.65
N GLN A 106 12.09 4.25 17.26
CA GLN A 106 12.01 5.69 17.01
C GLN A 106 11.12 6.40 18.04
N GLU A 107 11.44 6.26 19.33
CA GLU A 107 10.70 6.88 20.43
C GLU A 107 10.51 8.41 20.31
N LYS A 108 11.25 9.07 19.43
CA LYS A 108 11.18 10.53 19.18
C LYS A 108 10.54 10.91 17.86
N SER A 109 9.97 9.97 17.10
CA SER A 109 9.33 10.29 15.84
C SER A 109 7.95 10.95 16.07
N PRO A 110 7.60 12.00 15.30
CA PRO A 110 6.25 12.57 15.35
C PRO A 110 5.14 11.56 15.01
N LEU A 111 5.49 10.39 14.47
CA LEU A 111 4.58 9.28 14.23
C LEU A 111 4.09 8.62 15.54
N ASN A 112 4.85 8.69 16.63
CA ASN A 112 4.48 8.11 17.93
C ASN A 112 3.45 8.94 18.71
N GLN A 113 3.27 10.22 18.36
CA GLN A 113 2.21 11.08 18.95
C GLN A 113 0.84 10.83 18.31
N THR A 114 0.79 9.94 17.36
CA THR A 114 -0.41 9.64 16.59
C THR A 114 -1.12 8.45 17.24
N GLY A 115 -2.29 8.67 17.82
CA GLY A 115 -3.08 7.66 18.51
C GLY A 115 -3.25 6.36 17.70
N SER A 116 -3.54 5.27 18.39
CA SER A 116 -3.64 3.88 17.87
C SER A 116 -4.39 3.75 16.54
N SER A 117 -5.35 4.65 16.28
CA SER A 117 -6.17 4.67 15.07
C SER A 117 -5.38 4.99 13.78
N ARG A 118 -4.22 5.64 13.88
CA ARG A 118 -3.41 6.00 12.71
C ARG A 118 -2.31 4.98 12.39
N MET A 119 -1.99 4.09 13.30
CA MET A 119 -0.94 3.07 13.08
C MET A 119 -1.26 2.17 11.88
N GLN A 120 -2.51 1.87 11.64
CA GLN A 120 -2.94 1.06 10.50
C GLN A 120 -2.56 1.66 9.14
N PHE A 121 -2.25 2.97 9.06
CA PHE A 121 -1.90 3.67 7.82
C PHE A 121 -0.39 3.87 7.64
N ILE A 122 0.45 3.40 8.56
CA ILE A 122 1.91 3.52 8.45
C ILE A 122 2.46 3.02 7.12
N PRO A 123 2.03 1.86 6.56
CA PRO A 123 2.52 1.41 5.27
C PRO A 123 2.31 2.43 4.16
N LEU A 124 1.17 3.12 4.17
CA LEU A 124 0.88 4.14 3.16
C LEU A 124 1.71 5.41 3.35
N ILE A 125 1.98 5.79 4.60
CA ILE A 125 2.88 6.90 4.93
C ILE A 125 4.31 6.58 4.45
N LEU A 126 4.79 5.36 4.67
CA LEU A 126 6.09 4.91 4.17
C LEU A 126 6.17 4.95 2.64
N TYR A 127 5.10 4.58 1.95
CA TYR A 127 5.03 4.70 0.50
C TYR A 127 5.18 6.15 0.01
N ALA A 128 4.67 7.13 0.77
CA ALA A 128 4.78 8.54 0.40
C ALA A 128 6.24 9.04 0.40
N PHE A 129 7.12 8.45 1.20
CA PHE A 129 8.56 8.77 1.18
C PHE A 129 9.28 8.37 -0.12
N ARG A 130 8.65 7.57 -0.96
CA ARG A 130 9.20 7.24 -2.28
C ARG A 130 9.37 8.46 -3.17
N TRP A 131 8.45 9.42 -3.10
CA TRP A 131 8.45 10.60 -3.95
C TRP A 131 9.71 11.48 -3.79
N PRO A 132 10.16 11.83 -2.57
CA PRO A 132 11.41 12.57 -2.38
C PRO A 132 12.63 11.86 -2.98
N ILE A 133 12.67 10.54 -2.96
CA ILE A 133 13.75 9.76 -3.57
C ILE A 133 13.75 9.92 -5.10
N GLU A 134 12.58 9.86 -5.73
CA GLU A 134 12.43 10.05 -7.18
C GLU A 134 12.81 11.48 -7.59
N VAL A 135 12.39 12.49 -6.83
CA VAL A 135 12.74 13.89 -7.06
C VAL A 135 14.26 14.09 -6.93
N SER A 136 14.88 13.57 -5.86
CA SER A 136 16.33 13.65 -5.66
C SER A 136 17.09 12.99 -6.81
N TYR A 137 16.63 11.83 -7.29
CA TYR A 137 17.26 11.16 -8.42
C TYR A 137 17.12 11.94 -9.72
N TYR A 138 15.96 12.57 -9.95
CA TYR A 138 15.74 13.46 -11.09
C TYR A 138 16.65 14.69 -11.04
N GLU A 139 16.76 15.32 -9.88
CA GLU A 139 17.64 16.47 -9.65
C GLU A 139 19.10 16.11 -9.90
N GLN A 140 19.58 14.98 -9.38
CA GLN A 140 20.92 14.48 -9.59
C GLN A 140 21.23 14.25 -11.07
N LYS A 141 20.27 13.70 -11.82
CA LYS A 141 20.42 13.51 -13.26
C LYS A 141 20.42 14.84 -14.03
N THR A 142 19.51 15.74 -13.69
CA THR A 142 19.26 16.96 -14.48
C THR A 142 20.25 18.05 -14.16
N PHE A 143 20.51 18.31 -12.89
CA PHE A 143 21.36 19.43 -12.48
C PHE A 143 22.83 19.04 -12.28
N TRP A 144 23.10 17.81 -11.85
CA TRP A 144 24.46 17.35 -11.56
C TRP A 144 25.03 16.48 -12.68
N SER A 145 24.28 16.23 -13.72
CA SER A 145 24.70 15.47 -14.91
C SER A 145 25.33 14.10 -14.60
N LEU A 146 24.94 13.46 -13.50
CA LEU A 146 25.56 12.23 -13.01
C LEU A 146 25.59 11.09 -14.03
N CYS A 147 24.67 11.11 -15.00
CA CYS A 147 24.63 10.12 -16.08
C CYS A 147 25.35 10.58 -17.36
N SER A 148 25.63 11.87 -17.54
CA SER A 148 26.30 12.39 -18.75
C SER A 148 27.79 12.03 -18.77
N TYR A 149 28.39 11.80 -17.61
CA TYR A 149 29.79 11.41 -17.50
C TYR A 149 30.07 9.97 -17.90
N MET A 150 29.06 9.10 -17.88
CA MET A 150 29.22 7.68 -18.17
C MET A 150 29.18 7.31 -19.66
N VAL A 151 28.88 8.26 -20.54
CA VAL A 151 28.79 8.01 -22.00
C VAL A 151 29.90 8.74 -22.76
N ARG A 152 31.10 8.76 -22.24
CA ARG A 152 32.24 8.94 -23.12
C ARG A 152 32.59 7.61 -23.74
N SER A 153 31.97 7.31 -24.89
CA SER A 153 32.49 6.30 -25.79
C SER A 153 33.95 6.66 -26.09
N ARG A 154 34.88 5.84 -25.64
CA ARG A 154 36.24 5.83 -26.20
C ARG A 154 36.07 5.57 -27.69
N LYS A 155 36.22 6.61 -28.51
CA LYS A 155 36.57 6.41 -29.91
C LYS A 155 38.00 5.86 -29.89
N VAL A 156 38.15 4.59 -30.24
CA VAL A 156 39.39 3.97 -30.64
C VAL A 156 39.65 4.35 -32.07
#